data_a744dbbb3c31f1f1d795b6c214d88ca3
#
_entry.id   a744dbbb3c31f1f1d795b6c214d88ca3
#
_cell.length_a   1.000
_cell.length_b   1.000
_cell.length_c   1.000
_cell.angle_alpha   90.00
_cell.angle_beta   90.00
_cell.angle_gamma   90.00
#
_symmetry.space_group_name_H-M   'P 1'
#
loop_
_entity.id
_entity.type
_entity.pdbx_description
1 polymer ?
#
loop_
_entity_poly.entity_id
_entity_poly.type
_entity_poly.pdbx_seq_one_letter_code
_entity_poly.pdbx_strand_id
1 'polypeptide(L)'
;MLSTQVDTDKLNEFVGRFLGDLGATVHAGMVVIGERLGLYRALAEGPASATELAVRTGTDPRYVREWLSSQAAGGYVAYDPAADKFSLTPEQAFTLADENSPAYLPGAFQLALGSLKSVPRITEAFRSGAGMGWGEHDSDVFHGCERFFRPGYAANLVSSWIPALDGVQAKLAKGARVADVGCGRGASTLLMAQAFPNSQVVGFDYHAESIEAAREAARRSGVTNLRFEVAKAKEYEMGPYDFVTVFDCLHDMGDPVGAARHVRESMAPDGTWMIVEPFANDELKDNLNPVGRVYYAFSTLLCTPSSRSQEVGLCLGAQAGEARMREVVSSGGFTRFRRATETPFNLVYEARP
;
A
#
# COMPACT_ATOMS: atom_id res chain seq x y z
N MET A 1 -14.49 -23.95 38.30
CA MET A 1 -14.77 -23.98 36.85
C MET A 1 -16.08 -23.24 36.64
N LEU A 2 -16.05 -22.04 36.06
CA LEU A 2 -17.29 -21.39 35.64
C LEU A 2 -17.86 -22.21 34.49
N SER A 3 -19.02 -22.85 34.69
CA SER A 3 -19.80 -23.46 33.61
C SER A 3 -20.30 -22.30 32.74
N THR A 4 -19.52 -21.91 31.74
CA THR A 4 -19.99 -20.99 30.71
C THR A 4 -20.95 -21.76 29.81
N GLN A 5 -22.25 -21.61 30.06
CA GLN A 5 -23.26 -22.11 29.14
C GLN A 5 -23.07 -21.37 27.80
N VAL A 6 -22.77 -22.13 26.73
CA VAL A 6 -22.60 -21.57 25.40
C VAL A 6 -23.96 -21.11 24.87
N ASP A 7 -24.06 -19.86 24.52
CA ASP A 7 -25.22 -19.29 23.85
C ASP A 7 -25.16 -19.69 22.35
N THR A 8 -26.12 -20.50 21.95
CA THR A 8 -26.16 -21.09 20.60
C THR A 8 -26.30 -20.04 19.50
N ASP A 9 -27.03 -18.95 19.74
CA ASP A 9 -27.23 -17.91 18.72
C ASP A 9 -25.93 -17.14 18.49
N LYS A 10 -25.22 -16.78 19.56
CA LYS A 10 -23.91 -16.14 19.47
C LYS A 10 -22.85 -17.07 18.84
N LEU A 11 -22.92 -18.36 19.13
CA LEU A 11 -22.05 -19.35 18.49
C LEU A 11 -22.30 -19.40 16.98
N ASN A 12 -23.55 -19.48 16.55
CA ASN A 12 -23.92 -19.52 15.13
C ASN A 12 -23.50 -18.22 14.42
N GLU A 13 -23.69 -17.04 15.02
CA GLU A 13 -23.19 -15.75 14.50
C GLU A 13 -21.68 -15.77 14.31
N PHE A 14 -20.93 -16.23 15.31
CA PHE A 14 -19.47 -16.31 15.22
C PHE A 14 -18.99 -17.30 14.15
N VAL A 15 -19.65 -18.48 14.05
CA VAL A 15 -19.35 -19.47 13.00
C VAL A 15 -19.65 -18.90 11.61
N GLY A 16 -20.75 -18.17 11.44
CA GLY A 16 -21.07 -17.48 10.18
C GLY A 16 -19.98 -16.49 9.79
N ARG A 17 -19.49 -15.67 10.72
CA ARG A 17 -18.36 -14.76 10.51
C ARG A 17 -17.09 -15.51 10.13
N PHE A 18 -16.76 -16.57 10.86
CA PHE A 18 -15.60 -17.41 10.56
C PHE A 18 -15.64 -17.99 9.14
N LEU A 19 -16.80 -18.48 8.68
CA LEU A 19 -16.96 -19.01 7.33
C LEU A 19 -16.72 -17.92 6.27
N GLY A 20 -17.22 -16.70 6.51
CA GLY A 20 -16.94 -15.56 5.64
C GLY A 20 -15.44 -15.24 5.58
N ASP A 21 -14.75 -15.22 6.71
CA ASP A 21 -13.32 -14.94 6.81
C ASP A 21 -12.47 -16.03 6.15
N LEU A 22 -12.81 -17.30 6.35
CA LEU A 22 -12.14 -18.42 5.70
C LEU A 22 -12.34 -18.37 4.17
N GLY A 23 -13.59 -18.12 3.75
CA GLY A 23 -13.93 -17.94 2.33
C GLY A 23 -13.12 -16.82 1.69
N ALA A 24 -13.06 -15.64 2.31
CA ALA A 24 -12.25 -14.52 1.83
C ALA A 24 -10.76 -14.85 1.75
N THR A 25 -10.22 -15.59 2.72
CA THR A 25 -8.81 -15.99 2.77
C THR A 25 -8.43 -16.86 1.57
N VAL A 26 -9.20 -17.91 1.27
CA VAL A 26 -8.91 -18.78 0.11
C VAL A 26 -9.26 -18.11 -1.22
N HIS A 27 -10.26 -17.22 -1.21
CA HIS A 27 -10.65 -16.43 -2.38
C HIS A 27 -9.53 -15.48 -2.85
N ALA A 28 -8.67 -15.00 -1.95
CA ALA A 28 -7.50 -14.21 -2.29
C ALA A 28 -6.63 -14.87 -3.38
N GLY A 29 -6.42 -16.18 -3.29
CA GLY A 29 -5.72 -16.96 -4.32
C GLY A 29 -6.45 -16.95 -5.66
N MET A 30 -7.78 -17.02 -5.63
CA MET A 30 -8.59 -16.98 -6.85
C MET A 30 -8.50 -15.62 -7.56
N VAL A 31 -8.47 -14.52 -6.81
CA VAL A 31 -8.29 -13.19 -7.39
C VAL A 31 -6.94 -13.08 -8.11
N VAL A 32 -5.85 -13.51 -7.46
CA VAL A 32 -4.51 -13.47 -8.06
C VAL A 32 -4.41 -14.38 -9.29
N ILE A 33 -5.03 -15.56 -9.29
CA ILE A 33 -5.09 -16.45 -10.46
C ILE A 33 -5.85 -15.76 -11.62
N GLY A 34 -7.02 -15.20 -11.33
CA GLY A 34 -7.85 -14.52 -12.35
C GLY A 34 -7.13 -13.32 -12.98
N GLU A 35 -6.41 -12.57 -12.19
CA GLU A 35 -5.62 -11.43 -12.66
C GLU A 35 -4.43 -11.88 -13.51
N ARG A 36 -3.61 -12.81 -13.02
CA ARG A 36 -2.43 -13.32 -13.74
C ARG A 36 -2.78 -13.96 -15.09
N LEU A 37 -3.91 -14.65 -15.17
CA LEU A 37 -4.40 -15.29 -16.41
C LEU A 37 -5.24 -14.36 -17.28
N GLY A 38 -5.49 -13.12 -16.87
CA GLY A 38 -6.29 -12.16 -17.62
C GLY A 38 -7.79 -12.49 -17.68
N LEU A 39 -8.30 -13.34 -16.76
CA LEU A 39 -9.70 -13.79 -16.78
C LEU A 39 -10.68 -12.63 -16.57
N TYR A 40 -10.36 -11.69 -15.67
CA TYR A 40 -11.18 -10.50 -15.46
C TYR A 40 -11.19 -9.59 -16.68
N ARG A 41 -10.05 -9.37 -17.32
CA ARG A 41 -9.95 -8.54 -18.56
C ARG A 41 -10.76 -9.15 -19.68
N ALA A 42 -10.63 -10.45 -19.92
CA ALA A 42 -11.40 -11.14 -20.93
C ALA A 42 -12.91 -11.18 -20.63
N LEU A 43 -13.30 -11.24 -19.35
CA LEU A 43 -14.70 -11.17 -18.95
C LEU A 43 -15.29 -9.75 -19.06
N ALA A 44 -14.46 -8.71 -18.94
CA ALA A 44 -14.85 -7.32 -19.15
C ALA A 44 -15.21 -7.02 -20.61
N GLU A 45 -14.76 -7.83 -21.57
CA GLU A 45 -15.13 -7.73 -22.99
C GLU A 45 -16.59 -8.14 -23.26
N GLY A 46 -17.24 -8.81 -22.30
CA GLY A 46 -18.64 -9.19 -22.36
C GLY A 46 -18.92 -10.55 -21.73
N PRO A 47 -20.22 -10.85 -21.47
CA PRO A 47 -20.64 -12.08 -20.83
C PRO A 47 -20.12 -13.34 -21.54
N ALA A 48 -19.70 -14.35 -20.75
CA ALA A 48 -19.16 -15.59 -21.28
C ALA A 48 -19.56 -16.80 -20.40
N SER A 49 -19.74 -17.94 -21.03
CA SER A 49 -19.72 -19.24 -20.35
C SER A 49 -18.29 -19.61 -19.96
N ALA A 50 -18.13 -20.61 -19.11
CA ALA A 50 -16.81 -21.10 -18.73
C ALA A 50 -15.97 -21.55 -19.93
N THR A 51 -16.60 -22.20 -20.90
CA THR A 51 -15.93 -22.65 -22.12
C THR A 51 -15.52 -21.47 -23.01
N GLU A 52 -16.39 -20.48 -23.20
CA GLU A 52 -16.08 -19.28 -23.97
C GLU A 52 -14.93 -18.49 -23.35
N LEU A 53 -14.94 -18.30 -22.01
CA LEU A 53 -13.86 -17.61 -21.31
C LEU A 53 -12.54 -18.37 -21.39
N ALA A 54 -12.58 -19.69 -21.25
CA ALA A 54 -11.40 -20.54 -21.40
C ALA A 54 -10.76 -20.41 -22.79
N VAL A 55 -11.58 -20.35 -23.84
CA VAL A 55 -11.11 -20.12 -25.21
C VAL A 55 -10.46 -18.72 -25.35
N ARG A 56 -11.09 -17.68 -24.82
CA ARG A 56 -10.55 -16.29 -24.88
C ARG A 56 -9.17 -16.17 -24.20
N THR A 57 -8.95 -16.95 -23.14
CA THR A 57 -7.74 -16.82 -22.30
C THR A 57 -6.73 -17.95 -22.48
N GLY A 58 -7.02 -18.95 -23.34
CA GLY A 58 -6.14 -20.10 -23.57
C GLY A 58 -5.99 -20.99 -22.32
N THR A 59 -7.05 -21.11 -21.51
CA THR A 59 -7.05 -21.86 -20.26
C THR A 59 -7.95 -23.09 -20.31
N ASP A 60 -7.88 -23.95 -19.29
CA ASP A 60 -8.72 -25.15 -19.19
C ASP A 60 -10.16 -24.80 -18.72
N PRO A 61 -11.21 -25.22 -19.46
CA PRO A 61 -12.59 -24.83 -19.14
C PRO A 61 -13.10 -25.41 -17.80
N ARG A 62 -12.54 -26.53 -17.31
CA ARG A 62 -12.95 -27.10 -16.02
C ARG A 62 -12.45 -26.26 -14.87
N TYR A 63 -11.18 -25.78 -14.92
CA TYR A 63 -10.65 -24.85 -13.94
C TYR A 63 -11.35 -23.50 -14.01
N VAL A 64 -11.62 -22.97 -15.21
CA VAL A 64 -12.36 -21.71 -15.37
C VAL A 64 -13.76 -21.81 -14.77
N ARG A 65 -14.46 -22.95 -14.91
CA ARG A 65 -15.78 -23.15 -14.29
C ARG A 65 -15.73 -23.08 -12.76
N GLU A 66 -14.75 -23.75 -12.13
CA GLU A 66 -14.57 -23.68 -10.67
C GLU A 66 -14.23 -22.25 -10.23
N TRP A 67 -13.32 -21.59 -10.96
CA TRP A 67 -12.93 -20.22 -10.68
C TRP A 67 -14.13 -19.27 -10.76
N LEU A 68 -14.90 -19.30 -11.84
CA LEU A 68 -16.11 -18.49 -12.02
C LEU A 68 -17.15 -18.76 -10.93
N SER A 69 -17.35 -20.02 -10.56
CA SER A 69 -18.27 -20.40 -9.48
C SER A 69 -17.85 -19.81 -8.13
N SER A 70 -16.56 -19.88 -7.82
CA SER A 70 -15.99 -19.26 -6.63
C SER A 70 -16.15 -17.75 -6.64
N GLN A 71 -15.87 -17.10 -7.80
CA GLN A 71 -16.00 -15.64 -7.96
C GLN A 71 -17.47 -15.20 -7.80
N ALA A 72 -18.39 -15.93 -8.38
CA ALA A 72 -19.81 -15.63 -8.26
C ALA A 72 -20.33 -15.82 -6.84
N ALA A 73 -19.91 -16.89 -6.16
CA ALA A 73 -20.24 -17.13 -4.75
C ALA A 73 -19.69 -16.03 -3.82
N GLY A 74 -18.53 -15.43 -4.19
CA GLY A 74 -17.93 -14.31 -3.48
C GLY A 74 -18.46 -12.93 -3.89
N GLY A 75 -19.36 -12.85 -4.88
CA GLY A 75 -19.91 -11.58 -5.38
C GLY A 75 -18.97 -10.77 -6.27
N TYR A 76 -17.84 -11.34 -6.72
CA TYR A 76 -16.86 -10.68 -7.60
C TYR A 76 -17.24 -10.77 -9.08
N VAL A 77 -18.10 -11.69 -9.43
CA VAL A 77 -18.63 -11.92 -10.81
C VAL A 77 -20.12 -12.15 -10.69
N ALA A 78 -20.89 -11.61 -11.61
CA ALA A 78 -22.32 -11.87 -11.74
C ALA A 78 -22.55 -13.17 -12.54
N TYR A 79 -23.60 -13.92 -12.20
CA TYR A 79 -24.00 -15.12 -12.92
C TYR A 79 -25.46 -15.05 -13.35
N ASP A 80 -25.70 -15.28 -14.64
CA ASP A 80 -27.04 -15.43 -15.22
C ASP A 80 -27.36 -16.93 -15.39
N PRO A 81 -28.25 -17.51 -14.55
CA PRO A 81 -28.59 -18.92 -14.65
C PRO A 81 -29.42 -19.28 -15.88
N ALA A 82 -30.11 -18.31 -16.50
CA ALA A 82 -30.92 -18.58 -17.69
C ALA A 82 -30.03 -18.75 -18.95
N ALA A 83 -28.96 -18.00 -19.04
CA ALA A 83 -28.01 -18.07 -20.14
C ALA A 83 -26.78 -18.97 -19.86
N ASP A 84 -26.59 -19.44 -18.62
CA ASP A 84 -25.36 -20.06 -18.11
C ASP A 84 -24.12 -19.21 -18.41
N LYS A 85 -24.20 -17.89 -18.17
CA LYS A 85 -23.14 -16.93 -18.45
C LYS A 85 -22.75 -16.13 -17.21
N PHE A 86 -21.48 -15.78 -17.20
CA PHE A 86 -20.87 -14.93 -16.19
C PHE A 86 -20.52 -13.57 -16.80
N SER A 87 -20.57 -12.52 -16.00
CA SER A 87 -20.25 -11.15 -16.42
C SER A 87 -19.67 -10.34 -15.28
N LEU A 88 -19.04 -9.21 -15.62
CA LEU A 88 -18.69 -8.17 -14.69
C LEU A 88 -19.68 -7.01 -14.80
N THR A 89 -20.10 -6.44 -13.66
CA THR A 89 -20.73 -5.12 -13.67
C THR A 89 -19.66 -4.05 -14.00
N PRO A 90 -20.06 -2.83 -14.38
CA PRO A 90 -19.12 -1.74 -14.60
C PRO A 90 -18.18 -1.52 -13.39
N GLU A 91 -18.71 -1.59 -12.17
CA GLU A 91 -17.95 -1.41 -10.92
C GLU A 91 -16.94 -2.56 -10.70
N GLN A 92 -17.35 -3.81 -10.97
CA GLN A 92 -16.48 -4.97 -10.89
C GLN A 92 -15.37 -4.89 -11.95
N ALA A 93 -15.69 -4.52 -13.18
CA ALA A 93 -14.71 -4.35 -14.25
C ALA A 93 -13.72 -3.22 -13.93
N PHE A 94 -14.20 -2.07 -13.43
CA PHE A 94 -13.39 -0.94 -12.99
C PHE A 94 -12.40 -1.31 -11.88
N THR A 95 -12.79 -2.24 -10.99
CA THR A 95 -12.00 -2.61 -9.81
C THR A 95 -11.05 -3.79 -10.07
N LEU A 96 -11.42 -4.71 -10.96
CA LEU A 96 -10.73 -5.99 -11.13
C LEU A 96 -10.02 -6.15 -12.48
N ALA A 97 -10.45 -5.41 -13.52
CA ALA A 97 -9.96 -5.58 -14.88
C ALA A 97 -9.15 -4.38 -15.40
N ASP A 98 -9.44 -3.16 -14.94
CA ASP A 98 -8.76 -1.94 -15.40
C ASP A 98 -7.59 -1.57 -14.47
N GLU A 99 -6.37 -1.89 -14.89
CA GLU A 99 -5.14 -1.59 -14.14
C GLU A 99 -4.85 -0.08 -13.98
N ASN A 100 -5.50 0.77 -14.77
CA ASN A 100 -5.37 2.23 -14.68
C ASN A 100 -6.44 2.87 -13.80
N SER A 101 -7.40 2.08 -13.35
CA SER A 101 -8.44 2.54 -12.43
C SER A 101 -7.83 2.95 -11.07
N PRO A 102 -8.28 4.09 -10.50
CA PRO A 102 -7.90 4.49 -9.15
C PRO A 102 -8.40 3.53 -8.05
N ALA A 103 -9.29 2.61 -8.39
CA ALA A 103 -9.83 1.60 -7.50
C ALA A 103 -9.40 0.16 -7.87
N TYR A 104 -8.28 -0.01 -8.58
CA TYR A 104 -7.76 -1.33 -8.93
C TYR A 104 -7.22 -2.07 -7.70
N LEU A 105 -7.81 -3.22 -7.35
CA LEU A 105 -7.57 -3.91 -6.09
C LEU A 105 -6.74 -5.22 -6.14
N PRO A 106 -6.52 -5.90 -7.28
CA PRO A 106 -5.85 -7.21 -7.27
C PRO A 106 -4.45 -7.20 -6.63
N GLY A 107 -3.74 -6.07 -6.68
CA GLY A 107 -2.45 -5.90 -6.00
C GLY A 107 -2.51 -6.11 -4.49
N ALA A 108 -3.62 -5.77 -3.84
CA ALA A 108 -3.83 -6.00 -2.41
C ALA A 108 -3.84 -7.50 -2.05
N PHE A 109 -4.43 -8.33 -2.90
CA PHE A 109 -4.45 -9.79 -2.69
C PHE A 109 -3.08 -10.41 -2.95
N GLN A 110 -2.30 -9.88 -3.90
CA GLN A 110 -0.91 -10.30 -4.11
C GLN A 110 -0.06 -9.97 -2.88
N LEU A 111 -0.18 -8.75 -2.34
CA LEU A 111 0.46 -8.33 -1.09
C LEU A 111 0.10 -9.25 0.07
N ALA A 112 -1.20 -9.55 0.25
CA ALA A 112 -1.68 -10.41 1.33
C ALA A 112 -1.09 -11.83 1.23
N LEU A 113 -1.12 -12.45 0.04
CA LEU A 113 -0.57 -13.79 -0.16
C LEU A 113 0.95 -13.83 0.06
N GLY A 114 1.68 -12.81 -0.41
CA GLY A 114 3.11 -12.67 -0.13
C GLY A 114 3.40 -12.57 1.37
N SER A 115 2.62 -11.75 2.08
CA SER A 115 2.77 -11.54 3.54
C SER A 115 2.51 -12.82 4.33
N LEU A 116 1.51 -13.62 3.94
CA LEU A 116 1.17 -14.88 4.61
C LEU A 116 2.30 -15.94 4.53
N LYS A 117 3.18 -15.87 3.53
CA LYS A 117 4.36 -16.75 3.44
C LYS A 117 5.32 -16.55 4.61
N SER A 118 5.28 -15.40 5.27
CA SER A 118 6.13 -15.07 6.43
C SER A 118 5.58 -15.59 7.77
N VAL A 119 4.36 -16.15 7.82
CA VAL A 119 3.69 -16.59 9.06
C VAL A 119 4.58 -17.49 9.94
N PRO A 120 5.29 -18.52 9.43
CA PRO A 120 6.15 -19.34 10.28
C PRO A 120 7.24 -18.50 10.98
N ARG A 121 7.88 -17.57 10.27
CA ARG A 121 8.93 -16.72 10.82
C ARG A 121 8.37 -15.68 11.80
N ILE A 122 7.22 -15.10 11.49
CA ILE A 122 6.55 -14.16 12.39
C ILE A 122 6.09 -14.88 13.69
N THR A 123 5.69 -16.15 13.60
CA THR A 123 5.38 -16.96 14.78
C THR A 123 6.59 -17.07 15.73
N GLU A 124 7.79 -17.24 15.21
CA GLU A 124 9.01 -17.23 16.03
C GLU A 124 9.34 -15.82 16.54
N ALA A 125 9.08 -14.78 15.75
CA ALA A 125 9.21 -13.39 16.19
C ALA A 125 8.33 -13.06 17.41
N PHE A 126 7.11 -13.59 17.47
CA PHE A 126 6.24 -13.48 18.64
C PHE A 126 6.84 -14.08 19.92
N ARG A 127 7.65 -15.13 19.79
CA ARG A 127 8.32 -15.79 20.94
C ARG A 127 9.60 -15.08 21.34
N SER A 128 10.39 -14.66 20.37
CA SER A 128 11.76 -14.15 20.58
C SER A 128 11.82 -12.62 20.70
N GLY A 129 10.80 -11.89 20.24
CA GLY A 129 10.85 -10.45 20.07
C GLY A 129 11.74 -9.98 18.93
N ALA A 130 12.26 -10.89 18.08
CA ALA A 130 13.07 -10.55 16.93
C ALA A 130 12.26 -9.84 15.84
N GLY A 131 12.95 -9.11 14.96
CA GLY A 131 12.37 -8.54 13.76
C GLY A 131 12.51 -9.44 12.53
N MET A 132 11.96 -8.96 11.42
CA MET A 132 12.15 -9.48 10.07
C MET A 132 12.29 -8.29 9.14
N GLY A 133 13.46 -8.13 8.52
CA GLY A 133 13.74 -6.99 7.64
C GLY A 133 12.85 -7.00 6.40
N TRP A 134 12.55 -5.80 5.88
CA TRP A 134 11.71 -5.63 4.68
C TRP A 134 12.20 -6.52 3.53
N GLY A 135 13.49 -6.49 3.19
CA GLY A 135 14.07 -7.27 2.09
C GLY A 135 14.07 -8.79 2.29
N GLU A 136 13.62 -9.30 3.44
CA GLU A 136 13.54 -10.73 3.73
C GLU A 136 12.16 -11.33 3.41
N HIS A 137 11.20 -10.48 3.00
CA HIS A 137 9.88 -10.91 2.56
C HIS A 137 9.90 -11.50 1.14
N ASP A 138 8.84 -12.25 0.83
CA ASP A 138 8.63 -12.77 -0.53
C ASP A 138 8.45 -11.62 -1.54
N SER A 139 8.90 -11.84 -2.78
CA SER A 139 8.81 -10.84 -3.84
C SER A 139 7.39 -10.35 -4.14
N ASP A 140 6.36 -11.18 -3.89
CA ASP A 140 4.95 -10.78 -4.00
C ASP A 140 4.58 -9.64 -3.03
N VAL A 141 5.33 -9.46 -1.92
CA VAL A 141 5.12 -8.32 -1.01
C VAL A 141 5.49 -7.01 -1.71
N PHE A 142 6.67 -6.93 -2.33
CA PHE A 142 7.13 -5.70 -2.99
C PHE A 142 6.30 -5.35 -4.22
N HIS A 143 5.99 -6.34 -5.05
CA HIS A 143 5.14 -6.15 -6.22
C HIS A 143 3.70 -5.80 -5.84
N GLY A 144 3.15 -6.53 -4.87
CA GLY A 144 1.80 -6.31 -4.39
C GLY A 144 1.65 -4.96 -3.71
N CYS A 145 2.64 -4.52 -2.94
CA CYS A 145 2.67 -3.21 -2.28
C CYS A 145 2.62 -2.07 -3.32
N GLU A 146 3.52 -2.07 -4.32
CA GLU A 146 3.49 -1.10 -5.41
C GLU A 146 2.12 -1.07 -6.10
N ARG A 147 1.60 -2.25 -6.47
CA ARG A 147 0.34 -2.37 -7.22
C ARG A 147 -0.89 -1.99 -6.40
N PHE A 148 -0.82 -2.13 -5.08
CA PHE A 148 -1.88 -1.73 -4.16
C PHE A 148 -1.92 -0.21 -3.97
N PHE A 149 -0.76 0.42 -3.76
CA PHE A 149 -0.72 1.87 -3.46
C PHE A 149 -0.72 2.75 -4.72
N ARG A 150 -0.13 2.29 -5.84
CA ARG A 150 -0.01 3.09 -7.07
C ARG A 150 -1.33 3.70 -7.55
N PRO A 151 -2.48 2.98 -7.61
CA PRO A 151 -3.75 3.57 -8.03
C PRO A 151 -4.18 4.75 -7.14
N GLY A 152 -4.05 4.60 -5.83
CA GLY A 152 -4.35 5.66 -4.87
C GLY A 152 -3.45 6.89 -5.05
N TYR A 153 -2.16 6.69 -5.26
CA TYR A 153 -1.21 7.78 -5.56
C TYR A 153 -1.54 8.47 -6.88
N ALA A 154 -1.81 7.70 -7.94
CA ALA A 154 -2.18 8.26 -9.23
C ALA A 154 -3.45 9.12 -9.17
N ALA A 155 -4.42 8.71 -8.37
CA ALA A 155 -5.68 9.43 -8.20
C ALA A 155 -5.54 10.71 -7.35
N ASN A 156 -4.66 10.71 -6.34
CA ASN A 156 -4.71 11.73 -5.29
C ASN A 156 -3.47 12.61 -5.20
N LEU A 157 -2.27 12.10 -5.50
CA LEU A 157 -1.00 12.77 -5.21
C LEU A 157 -0.93 14.18 -5.82
N VAL A 158 -1.14 14.27 -7.13
CA VAL A 158 -1.01 15.54 -7.87
C VAL A 158 -2.30 16.36 -7.83
N SER A 159 -3.44 15.70 -7.81
CA SER A 159 -4.75 16.34 -7.92
C SER A 159 -5.31 16.85 -6.58
N SER A 160 -4.87 16.25 -5.46
CA SER A 160 -5.45 16.51 -4.13
C SER A 160 -4.39 16.75 -3.05
N TRP A 161 -3.43 15.82 -2.86
CA TRP A 161 -2.52 15.87 -1.72
C TRP A 161 -1.52 17.03 -1.81
N ILE A 162 -0.82 17.18 -2.95
CA ILE A 162 0.10 18.29 -3.15
C ILE A 162 -0.61 19.64 -3.10
N PRO A 163 -1.79 19.83 -3.74
CA PRO A 163 -2.57 21.08 -3.61
C PRO A 163 -3.04 21.43 -2.20
N ALA A 164 -3.19 20.46 -1.30
CA ALA A 164 -3.56 20.68 0.09
C ALA A 164 -2.41 21.26 0.95
N LEU A 165 -1.17 21.27 0.42
CA LEU A 165 0.01 21.81 1.08
C LEU A 165 0.23 23.27 0.68
N ASP A 166 0.58 24.12 1.65
CA ASP A 166 0.71 25.55 1.43
C ASP A 166 1.86 25.91 0.46
N GLY A 167 1.49 26.36 -0.76
CA GLY A 167 2.42 26.88 -1.77
C GLY A 167 3.32 25.85 -2.47
N VAL A 168 3.21 24.56 -2.13
CA VAL A 168 4.06 23.49 -2.65
C VAL A 168 3.86 23.30 -4.15
N GLN A 169 2.62 23.22 -4.64
CA GLN A 169 2.33 23.03 -6.05
C GLN A 169 2.97 24.12 -6.93
N ALA A 170 2.86 25.38 -6.50
CA ALA A 170 3.47 26.51 -7.24
C ALA A 170 5.00 26.45 -7.23
N LYS A 171 5.61 26.01 -6.12
CA LYS A 171 7.06 25.82 -6.01
C LYS A 171 7.53 24.71 -6.96
N LEU A 172 6.86 23.56 -6.98
CA LEU A 172 7.16 22.44 -7.87
C LEU A 172 7.01 22.82 -9.34
N ALA A 173 5.96 23.55 -9.71
CA ALA A 173 5.75 23.99 -11.09
C ALA A 173 6.84 24.94 -11.60
N LYS A 174 7.42 25.78 -10.73
CA LYS A 174 8.55 26.68 -11.06
C LYS A 174 9.88 25.95 -11.18
N GLY A 175 10.02 24.82 -10.51
CA GLY A 175 11.25 24.06 -10.40
C GLY A 175 11.75 24.01 -8.96
N ALA A 176 11.82 22.81 -8.40
CA ALA A 176 12.21 22.52 -7.03
C ALA A 176 13.11 21.29 -6.96
N ARG A 177 13.87 21.16 -5.88
CA ARG A 177 14.57 19.90 -5.54
C ARG A 177 13.69 19.08 -4.63
N VAL A 178 13.37 17.85 -5.06
CA VAL A 178 12.44 16.94 -4.40
C VAL A 178 13.16 15.66 -3.98
N ALA A 179 12.98 15.24 -2.73
CA ALA A 179 13.41 13.94 -2.25
C ALA A 179 12.20 13.08 -1.84
N ASP A 180 12.11 11.86 -2.36
CA ASP A 180 11.11 10.87 -1.99
C ASP A 180 11.81 9.76 -1.20
N VAL A 181 11.62 9.72 0.11
CA VAL A 181 12.38 8.87 1.04
C VAL A 181 11.56 7.63 1.39
N GLY A 182 12.14 6.45 1.18
CA GLY A 182 11.40 5.18 1.24
C GLY A 182 10.54 4.99 -0.01
N CYS A 183 11.08 5.37 -1.18
CA CYS A 183 10.32 5.41 -2.44
C CYS A 183 9.94 4.02 -2.99
N GLY A 184 10.47 2.95 -2.43
CA GLY A 184 10.24 1.59 -2.89
C GLY A 184 10.56 1.44 -4.39
N ARG A 185 9.58 0.98 -5.16
CA ARG A 185 9.68 0.80 -6.61
C ARG A 185 9.39 2.07 -7.42
N GLY A 186 9.29 3.23 -6.76
CA GLY A 186 9.29 4.55 -7.38
C GLY A 186 7.95 5.04 -7.95
N ALA A 187 6.82 4.46 -7.56
CA ALA A 187 5.53 4.84 -8.11
C ALA A 187 5.17 6.32 -7.86
N SER A 188 5.27 6.78 -6.62
CA SER A 188 5.05 8.19 -6.21
C SER A 188 6.06 9.13 -6.84
N THR A 189 7.34 8.74 -6.82
CA THR A 189 8.45 9.51 -7.36
C THR A 189 8.27 9.78 -8.85
N LEU A 190 7.89 8.76 -9.62
CA LEU A 190 7.64 8.86 -11.05
C LEU A 190 6.46 9.80 -11.36
N LEU A 191 5.36 9.69 -10.61
CA LEU A 191 4.19 10.57 -10.75
C LEU A 191 4.56 12.04 -10.51
N MET A 192 5.36 12.33 -9.48
CA MET A 192 5.83 13.69 -9.21
C MET A 192 6.72 14.22 -10.32
N ALA A 193 7.66 13.41 -10.81
CA ALA A 193 8.57 13.82 -11.89
C ALA A 193 7.84 14.09 -13.22
N GLN A 194 6.82 13.29 -13.54
CA GLN A 194 5.97 13.50 -14.73
C GLN A 194 5.12 14.77 -14.61
N ALA A 195 4.54 15.01 -13.43
CA ALA A 195 3.67 16.16 -13.20
C ALA A 195 4.42 17.50 -13.13
N PHE A 196 5.69 17.48 -12.71
CA PHE A 196 6.50 18.67 -12.47
C PHE A 196 7.84 18.60 -13.21
N PRO A 197 7.83 18.73 -14.55
CA PRO A 197 9.03 18.53 -15.39
C PRO A 197 10.16 19.55 -15.12
N ASN A 198 9.86 20.70 -14.51
CA ASN A 198 10.86 21.70 -14.13
C ASN A 198 11.58 21.35 -12.82
N SER A 199 11.04 20.46 -12.01
CA SER A 199 11.61 20.03 -10.75
C SER A 199 12.59 18.87 -10.96
N GLN A 200 13.58 18.75 -10.06
CA GLN A 200 14.51 17.63 -10.01
C GLN A 200 14.11 16.69 -8.88
N VAL A 201 13.76 15.46 -9.21
CA VAL A 201 13.24 14.49 -8.26
C VAL A 201 14.25 13.38 -8.04
N VAL A 202 14.50 13.02 -6.78
CA VAL A 202 15.30 11.86 -6.41
C VAL A 202 14.53 10.96 -5.46
N GLY A 203 14.48 9.66 -5.77
CA GLY A 203 13.92 8.64 -4.88
C GLY A 203 15.04 7.91 -4.15
N PHE A 204 14.87 7.74 -2.85
CA PHE A 204 15.78 7.00 -1.99
C PHE A 204 15.07 5.81 -1.35
N ASP A 205 15.69 4.65 -1.41
CA ASP A 205 15.26 3.46 -0.67
C ASP A 205 16.48 2.60 -0.34
N TYR A 206 16.46 1.92 0.80
CA TYR A 206 17.57 1.03 1.17
C TYR A 206 17.51 -0.34 0.50
N HIS A 207 16.35 -0.72 -0.07
CA HIS A 207 16.15 -1.99 -0.74
C HIS A 207 16.60 -1.92 -2.20
N ALA A 208 17.80 -2.44 -2.48
CA ALA A 208 18.46 -2.31 -3.78
C ALA A 208 17.61 -2.86 -4.95
N GLU A 209 16.92 -3.98 -4.77
CA GLU A 209 16.10 -4.57 -5.83
C GLU A 209 14.89 -3.67 -6.18
N SER A 210 14.30 -2.99 -5.20
CA SER A 210 13.25 -2.00 -5.44
C SER A 210 13.79 -0.81 -6.23
N ILE A 211 14.98 -0.33 -5.92
CA ILE A 211 15.64 0.77 -6.65
C ILE A 211 15.95 0.37 -8.11
N GLU A 212 16.40 -0.85 -8.37
CA GLU A 212 16.61 -1.31 -9.75
C GLU A 212 15.29 -1.36 -10.53
N ALA A 213 14.22 -1.83 -9.93
CA ALA A 213 12.90 -1.81 -10.54
C ALA A 213 12.41 -0.37 -10.81
N ALA A 214 12.64 0.55 -9.88
CA ALA A 214 12.31 1.97 -10.03
C ALA A 214 13.11 2.62 -11.17
N ARG A 215 14.40 2.34 -11.28
CA ARG A 215 15.26 2.78 -12.38
C ARG A 215 14.77 2.28 -13.73
N GLU A 216 14.35 1.03 -13.81
CA GLU A 216 13.78 0.46 -15.03
C GLU A 216 12.44 1.11 -15.40
N ALA A 217 11.57 1.38 -14.43
CA ALA A 217 10.32 2.11 -14.65
C ALA A 217 10.59 3.55 -15.17
N ALA A 218 11.57 4.24 -14.60
CA ALA A 218 11.98 5.56 -15.07
C ALA A 218 12.49 5.53 -16.53
N ARG A 219 13.35 4.58 -16.88
CA ARG A 219 13.83 4.42 -18.26
C ARG A 219 12.68 4.21 -19.25
N ARG A 220 11.74 3.33 -18.91
CA ARG A 220 10.57 3.08 -19.78
C ARG A 220 9.64 4.28 -19.93
N SER A 221 9.56 5.13 -18.92
CA SER A 221 8.70 6.32 -18.95
C SER A 221 9.28 7.48 -19.78
N GLY A 222 10.57 7.47 -20.07
CA GLY A 222 11.26 8.55 -20.77
C GLY A 222 11.43 9.84 -19.96
N VAL A 223 11.15 9.82 -18.66
CA VAL A 223 11.32 10.98 -17.76
C VAL A 223 12.80 11.24 -17.51
N THR A 224 13.24 12.50 -17.65
CA THR A 224 14.67 12.89 -17.59
C THR A 224 15.05 13.65 -16.32
N ASN A 225 14.08 14.13 -15.55
CA ASN A 225 14.27 14.91 -14.32
C ASN A 225 14.18 14.06 -13.05
N LEU A 226 14.48 12.75 -13.15
CA LEU A 226 14.32 11.76 -12.10
C LEU A 226 15.56 10.87 -11.98
N ARG A 227 15.99 10.59 -10.75
CA ARG A 227 16.97 9.55 -10.44
C ARG A 227 16.57 8.77 -9.19
N PHE A 228 17.14 7.57 -9.03
CA PHE A 228 16.94 6.70 -7.88
C PHE A 228 18.27 6.25 -7.30
N GLU A 229 18.39 6.27 -5.97
CA GLU A 229 19.61 5.92 -5.25
C GLU A 229 19.32 4.99 -4.07
N VAL A 230 20.23 4.03 -3.85
CA VAL A 230 20.15 3.14 -2.68
C VAL A 230 20.70 3.90 -1.48
N ALA A 231 19.83 4.23 -0.53
CA ALA A 231 20.20 4.90 0.71
C ALA A 231 19.16 4.67 1.80
N LYS A 232 19.63 4.63 3.06
CA LYS A 232 18.73 4.61 4.21
C LYS A 232 18.16 6.00 4.48
N ALA A 233 17.00 6.05 5.15
CA ALA A 233 16.31 7.30 5.49
C ALA A 233 17.11 8.26 6.38
N LYS A 234 18.18 7.80 7.04
CA LYS A 234 19.09 8.61 7.86
C LYS A 234 20.43 8.92 7.19
N GLU A 235 20.65 8.46 5.96
CA GLU A 235 21.98 8.47 5.32
C GLU A 235 21.95 8.97 3.88
N TYR A 236 20.77 9.35 3.33
CA TYR A 236 20.66 9.82 1.96
C TYR A 236 21.35 11.19 1.78
N GLU A 237 21.64 11.52 0.51
CA GLU A 237 22.34 12.75 0.13
C GLU A 237 21.67 14.00 0.72
N MET A 238 22.48 14.86 1.34
CA MET A 238 22.01 16.13 1.90
C MET A 238 21.57 17.09 0.80
N GLY A 239 20.45 17.80 1.06
CA GLY A 239 19.87 18.80 0.17
C GLY A 239 20.75 20.02 -0.10
N PRO A 240 20.17 21.22 -0.15
CA PRO A 240 18.82 21.54 0.35
C PRO A 240 17.70 21.06 -0.57
N TYR A 241 16.67 20.41 0.03
CA TYR A 241 15.45 20.02 -0.66
C TYR A 241 14.32 20.99 -0.34
N ASP A 242 13.60 21.42 -1.38
CA ASP A 242 12.41 22.27 -1.24
C ASP A 242 11.20 21.48 -0.79
N PHE A 243 11.14 20.21 -1.19
CA PHE A 243 10.05 19.31 -0.88
C PHE A 243 10.58 17.91 -0.59
N VAL A 244 10.22 17.35 0.54
CA VAL A 244 10.51 15.96 0.91
C VAL A 244 9.22 15.20 1.08
N THR A 245 9.18 13.94 0.65
CA THR A 245 8.01 13.07 0.78
C THR A 245 8.37 11.74 1.40
N VAL A 246 7.43 11.17 2.13
CA VAL A 246 7.40 9.77 2.54
C VAL A 246 5.99 9.23 2.34
N PHE A 247 5.88 7.99 1.85
CA PHE A 247 4.60 7.36 1.56
C PHE A 247 4.53 6.00 2.22
N ASP A 248 3.65 5.86 3.19
CA ASP A 248 3.32 4.60 3.87
C ASP A 248 4.57 3.83 4.35
N CYS A 249 5.60 4.54 4.87
CA CYS A 249 6.86 3.92 5.27
C CYS A 249 7.49 4.47 6.57
N LEU A 250 7.10 5.66 7.05
CA LEU A 250 7.68 6.23 8.28
C LEU A 250 7.35 5.37 9.50
N HIS A 251 6.16 4.77 9.51
CA HIS A 251 5.67 3.94 10.60
C HIS A 251 6.39 2.59 10.74
N ASP A 252 7.07 2.11 9.70
CA ASP A 252 7.82 0.85 9.71
C ASP A 252 9.34 1.04 9.78
N MET A 253 9.82 2.29 9.83
CA MET A 253 11.21 2.60 10.10
C MET A 253 11.56 2.26 11.56
N GLY A 254 12.78 1.75 11.78
CA GLY A 254 13.27 1.46 13.13
C GLY A 254 13.49 2.72 13.96
N ASP A 255 14.03 3.76 13.35
CA ASP A 255 14.28 5.07 13.96
C ASP A 255 13.59 6.20 13.18
N PRO A 256 12.27 6.33 13.30
CA PRO A 256 11.53 7.38 12.59
C PRO A 256 11.86 8.79 13.09
N VAL A 257 12.31 8.94 14.35
CA VAL A 257 12.78 10.22 14.89
C VAL A 257 14.10 10.64 14.27
N GLY A 258 15.04 9.69 14.10
CA GLY A 258 16.30 9.93 13.40
C GLY A 258 16.08 10.23 11.92
N ALA A 259 15.14 9.55 11.28
CA ALA A 259 14.73 9.86 9.91
C ALA A 259 14.13 11.26 9.80
N ALA A 260 13.22 11.65 10.72
CA ALA A 260 12.65 12.98 10.74
C ALA A 260 13.73 14.07 10.95
N ARG A 261 14.72 13.82 11.80
CA ARG A 261 15.87 14.74 11.99
C ARG A 261 16.68 14.89 10.71
N HIS A 262 17.01 13.81 10.03
CA HIS A 262 17.75 13.86 8.78
C HIS A 262 16.97 14.60 7.67
N VAL A 263 15.66 14.36 7.56
CA VAL A 263 14.77 15.13 6.69
C VAL A 263 14.87 16.62 7.03
N ARG A 264 14.74 16.98 8.30
CA ARG A 264 14.80 18.39 8.75
C ARG A 264 16.12 19.08 8.40
N GLU A 265 17.23 18.36 8.55
CA GLU A 265 18.58 18.86 8.26
C GLU A 265 18.85 18.96 6.75
N SER A 266 18.24 18.10 5.94
CA SER A 266 18.39 18.08 4.48
C SER A 266 17.48 19.08 3.75
N MET A 267 16.54 19.73 4.44
CA MET A 267 15.56 20.63 3.84
C MET A 267 16.07 22.06 3.72
N ALA A 268 15.56 22.79 2.72
CA ALA A 268 15.64 24.22 2.65
C ALA A 268 14.90 24.89 3.83
N PRO A 269 15.28 26.12 4.25
CA PRO A 269 14.64 26.79 5.39
C PRO A 269 13.11 26.99 5.22
N ASP A 270 12.63 27.10 3.98
CA ASP A 270 11.22 27.23 3.62
C ASP A 270 10.67 25.94 2.97
N GLY A 271 11.36 24.82 3.18
CA GLY A 271 10.98 23.51 2.66
C GLY A 271 9.73 22.95 3.34
N THR A 272 9.12 21.98 2.68
CA THR A 272 7.92 21.28 3.17
C THR A 272 8.17 19.78 3.15
N TRP A 273 7.82 19.09 4.22
CA TRP A 273 7.78 17.64 4.29
C TRP A 273 6.33 17.16 4.24
N MET A 274 5.98 16.38 3.20
CA MET A 274 4.70 15.68 3.11
C MET A 274 4.87 14.26 3.63
N ILE A 275 4.01 13.88 4.57
CA ILE A 275 4.00 12.55 5.18
C ILE A 275 2.64 11.95 4.88
N VAL A 276 2.64 10.87 4.12
CA VAL A 276 1.43 10.07 3.82
C VAL A 276 1.54 8.77 4.60
N GLU A 277 0.53 8.50 5.43
CA GLU A 277 0.51 7.33 6.31
C GLU A 277 -0.85 6.63 6.24
N PRO A 278 -0.95 5.35 6.60
CA PRO A 278 -2.22 4.66 6.71
C PRO A 278 -3.20 5.41 7.61
N PHE A 279 -4.49 5.42 7.22
CA PHE A 279 -5.52 6.04 8.04
C PHE A 279 -5.61 5.36 9.41
N ALA A 280 -5.43 6.14 10.46
CA ALA A 280 -5.54 5.69 11.84
C ALA A 280 -6.07 6.82 12.72
N ASN A 281 -6.98 6.48 13.64
CA ASN A 281 -7.33 7.30 14.78
C ASN A 281 -6.33 7.05 15.92
N ASP A 282 -6.26 7.96 16.89
CA ASP A 282 -5.33 7.85 18.00
C ASP A 282 -5.72 6.74 19.01
N GLU A 283 -7.00 6.42 19.12
CA GLU A 283 -7.51 5.44 20.07
C GLU A 283 -7.85 4.10 19.40
N LEU A 284 -7.45 2.99 20.00
CA LEU A 284 -7.73 1.63 19.49
C LEU A 284 -9.20 1.42 19.19
N LYS A 285 -10.12 1.89 20.05
CA LYS A 285 -11.57 1.70 19.90
C LYS A 285 -12.12 2.27 18.57
N ASP A 286 -11.52 3.36 18.09
CA ASP A 286 -11.94 4.07 16.89
C ASP A 286 -11.37 3.44 15.60
N ASN A 287 -10.39 2.53 15.75
CA ASN A 287 -9.79 1.72 14.69
C ASN A 287 -10.39 0.30 14.59
N LEU A 288 -11.37 -0.05 15.43
CA LEU A 288 -12.06 -1.35 15.38
C LEU A 288 -13.10 -1.38 14.26
N ASN A 289 -12.63 -1.29 13.02
CA ASN A 289 -13.41 -1.22 11.80
C ASN A 289 -12.73 -2.06 10.69
N PRO A 290 -13.36 -2.26 9.51
CA PRO A 290 -12.79 -3.08 8.44
C PRO A 290 -11.41 -2.61 7.96
N VAL A 291 -11.14 -1.30 7.88
CA VAL A 291 -9.86 -0.73 7.48
C VAL A 291 -8.79 -1.02 8.54
N GLY A 292 -9.11 -0.73 9.80
CA GLY A 292 -8.22 -1.04 10.94
C GLY A 292 -7.89 -2.53 11.02
N ARG A 293 -8.87 -3.42 10.77
CA ARG A 293 -8.62 -4.87 10.72
C ARG A 293 -7.54 -5.24 9.71
N VAL A 294 -7.58 -4.68 8.50
CA VAL A 294 -6.60 -4.91 7.45
C VAL A 294 -5.23 -4.35 7.87
N TYR A 295 -5.19 -3.10 8.32
CA TYR A 295 -3.94 -2.44 8.66
C TYR A 295 -3.26 -3.03 9.90
N TYR A 296 -4.00 -3.43 10.94
CA TYR A 296 -3.40 -4.16 12.08
C TYR A 296 -2.80 -5.50 11.65
N ALA A 297 -3.45 -6.22 10.72
CA ALA A 297 -2.93 -7.49 10.22
C ALA A 297 -1.62 -7.28 9.41
N PHE A 298 -1.60 -6.33 8.49
CA PHE A 298 -0.37 -5.99 7.76
C PHE A 298 0.70 -5.42 8.69
N SER A 299 0.35 -4.58 9.64
CA SER A 299 1.28 -4.06 10.64
C SER A 299 1.97 -5.18 11.43
N THR A 300 1.22 -6.22 11.79
CA THR A 300 1.76 -7.39 12.49
C THR A 300 2.70 -8.22 11.62
N LEU A 301 2.37 -8.38 10.33
CA LEU A 301 3.13 -9.23 9.41
C LEU A 301 4.33 -8.50 8.78
N LEU A 302 4.25 -7.18 8.60
CA LEU A 302 5.21 -6.38 7.83
C LEU A 302 5.84 -5.27 8.65
N CYS A 303 5.06 -4.27 9.09
CA CYS A 303 5.58 -3.01 9.62
C CYS A 303 6.30 -3.18 10.96
N THR A 304 5.66 -3.85 11.92
CA THR A 304 6.25 -4.10 13.24
C THR A 304 7.52 -4.95 13.15
N PRO A 305 7.54 -6.09 12.43
CA PRO A 305 8.77 -6.86 12.22
C PRO A 305 9.86 -6.09 11.50
N SER A 306 9.51 -5.28 10.48
CA SER A 306 10.47 -4.45 9.75
C SER A 306 11.15 -3.45 10.69
N SER A 307 10.36 -2.67 11.41
CA SER A 307 10.87 -1.71 12.40
C SER A 307 11.74 -2.40 13.47
N ARG A 308 11.28 -3.54 13.98
CA ARG A 308 11.98 -4.31 15.01
C ARG A 308 13.33 -4.87 14.57
N SER A 309 13.51 -5.11 13.28
CA SER A 309 14.77 -5.61 12.70
C SER A 309 15.83 -4.53 12.55
N GLN A 310 15.45 -3.26 12.66
CA GLN A 310 16.32 -2.11 12.46
C GLN A 310 16.82 -1.55 13.79
N GLU A 311 17.83 -0.67 13.72
CA GLU A 311 18.33 0.11 14.83
C GLU A 311 17.19 0.90 15.51
N VAL A 312 17.21 1.00 16.84
CA VAL A 312 16.17 1.57 17.71
C VAL A 312 14.91 0.69 17.80
N GLY A 313 14.29 0.31 16.68
CA GLY A 313 13.11 -0.55 16.68
C GLY A 313 11.90 0.06 17.40
N LEU A 314 11.53 1.31 17.06
CA LEU A 314 10.46 2.05 17.75
C LEU A 314 9.07 1.41 17.56
N CYS A 315 8.86 0.67 16.49
CA CYS A 315 7.65 -0.10 16.19
C CYS A 315 6.37 0.73 16.27
N LEU A 316 6.29 1.83 15.51
CA LEU A 316 5.06 2.63 15.43
C LEU A 316 3.87 1.80 14.95
N GLY A 317 4.08 1.03 13.88
CA GLY A 317 3.05 0.25 13.22
C GLY A 317 2.08 1.10 12.38
N ALA A 318 1.36 0.44 11.48
CA ALA A 318 0.47 1.10 10.52
C ALA A 318 -0.73 1.82 11.13
N GLN A 319 -0.96 1.70 12.44
CA GLN A 319 -2.07 2.33 13.16
C GLN A 319 -1.57 3.27 14.27
N ALA A 320 -0.50 4.03 13.98
CA ALA A 320 0.12 4.92 14.95
C ALA A 320 -0.75 6.14 15.36
N GLY A 321 -1.59 6.64 14.44
CA GLY A 321 -2.42 7.83 14.68
C GLY A 321 -1.68 9.17 14.57
N GLU A 322 -2.45 10.26 14.53
CA GLU A 322 -1.89 11.61 14.34
C GLU A 322 -1.05 12.08 15.54
N ALA A 323 -1.50 11.80 16.75
CA ALA A 323 -0.80 12.24 17.95
C ALA A 323 0.62 11.65 18.03
N ARG A 324 0.77 10.37 17.71
CA ARG A 324 2.06 9.70 17.70
C ARG A 324 2.96 10.16 16.54
N MET A 325 2.40 10.40 15.36
CA MET A 325 3.14 10.99 14.24
C MET A 325 3.64 12.39 14.56
N ARG A 326 2.82 13.22 15.19
CA ARG A 326 3.19 14.57 15.65
C ARG A 326 4.35 14.51 16.62
N GLU A 327 4.32 13.59 17.59
CA GLU A 327 5.41 13.40 18.55
C GLU A 327 6.74 13.07 17.86
N VAL A 328 6.72 12.11 16.92
CA VAL A 328 7.90 11.68 16.14
C VAL A 328 8.47 12.85 15.34
N VAL A 329 7.62 13.54 14.59
CA VAL A 329 8.01 14.65 13.72
C VAL A 329 8.57 15.82 14.52
N SER A 330 7.90 16.18 15.63
CA SER A 330 8.37 17.25 16.52
C SER A 330 9.70 16.88 17.21
N SER A 331 9.88 15.62 17.61
CA SER A 331 11.14 15.13 18.18
C SER A 331 12.29 15.14 17.15
N GLY A 332 11.96 15.08 15.86
CA GLY A 332 12.89 15.28 14.74
C GLY A 332 13.28 16.73 14.49
N GLY A 333 12.69 17.71 15.21
CA GLY A 333 13.03 19.13 15.15
C GLY A 333 12.10 19.98 14.27
N PHE A 334 10.97 19.44 13.82
CA PHE A 334 9.95 20.23 13.13
C PHE A 334 9.10 21.01 14.12
N THR A 335 8.80 22.29 13.80
CA THR A 335 8.05 23.19 14.67
C THR A 335 6.59 23.33 14.26
N ARG A 336 6.25 23.00 13.02
CA ARG A 336 4.89 23.08 12.49
C ARG A 336 4.50 21.73 11.91
N PHE A 337 3.36 21.22 12.38
CA PHE A 337 2.79 19.95 11.91
C PHE A 337 1.27 20.06 11.89
N ARG A 338 0.66 19.73 10.76
CA ARG A 338 -0.81 19.68 10.60
C ARG A 338 -1.23 18.53 9.71
N ARG A 339 -2.45 18.05 9.89
CA ARG A 339 -3.13 17.25 8.87
C ARG A 339 -3.54 18.20 7.74
N ALA A 340 -3.07 17.94 6.53
CA ALA A 340 -3.36 18.71 5.35
C ALA A 340 -4.63 18.23 4.66
N THR A 341 -4.78 16.92 4.51
CA THR A 341 -5.96 16.25 3.94
C THR A 341 -5.98 14.77 4.34
N GLU A 342 -7.01 14.06 3.93
CA GLU A 342 -7.16 12.63 4.19
C GLU A 342 -7.97 11.94 3.10
N THR A 343 -7.87 10.63 3.03
CA THR A 343 -8.75 9.72 2.29
C THR A 343 -9.27 8.65 3.26
N PRO A 344 -10.21 7.78 2.87
CA PRO A 344 -10.60 6.65 3.72
C PRO A 344 -9.45 5.70 4.10
N PHE A 345 -8.31 5.79 3.39
CA PHE A 345 -7.18 4.87 3.54
C PHE A 345 -5.89 5.55 3.99
N ASN A 346 -5.76 6.88 3.82
CA ASN A 346 -4.53 7.60 4.16
C ASN A 346 -4.80 8.90 4.91
N LEU A 347 -3.87 9.24 5.79
CA LEU A 347 -3.70 10.57 6.38
C LEU A 347 -2.52 11.26 5.69
N VAL A 348 -2.70 12.53 5.33
CA VAL A 348 -1.66 13.34 4.70
C VAL A 348 -1.29 14.49 5.64
N TYR A 349 -0.05 14.51 6.08
CA TYR A 349 0.46 15.54 6.97
C TYR A 349 1.44 16.48 6.26
N GLU A 350 1.43 17.72 6.68
CA GLU A 350 2.41 18.72 6.34
C GLU A 350 3.26 19.04 7.56
N ALA A 351 4.58 18.94 7.42
CA ALA A 351 5.53 19.38 8.43
C ALA A 351 6.47 20.43 7.85
N ARG A 352 6.82 21.44 8.66
CA ARG A 352 7.75 22.51 8.28
C ARG A 352 8.75 22.78 9.40
N PRO A 353 9.94 23.28 9.02
CA PRO A 353 10.98 23.71 9.96
C PRO A 353 10.50 24.68 11.01
#